data_06b1f7be460a59c8256faec4b96531c2
#
_entry.id   06b1f7be460a59c8256faec4b96531c2
#
_cell.length_a   1.000
_cell.length_b   1.000
_cell.length_c   1.000
_cell.angle_alpha   90.00
_cell.angle_beta   90.00
_cell.angle_gamma   90.00
#
_symmetry.space_group_name_H-M   'P 1'
#
loop_
_entity.id
_entity.type
_entity.pdbx_description
1 polymer ?
#
loop_
_entity_poly.entity_id
_entity_poly.type
_entity_poly.pdbx_seq_one_letter_code
_entity_poly.pdbx_strand_id
1 'polypeptide(L)'
;MIRSKRALKDRSHWRMVMRVVVVMPARNEEQLISNSISTIPQDVTWIIVVDDGSTDRTKEVAETALGKRGEVLTTTGLGVGGAIMLGSQKAVTRFGTGCVVVVMAGDGQMDPSDLDILIHPVLSGVADHVKGNRWLHPDGPKGMPLIRRLGTWWLSRLTSLASGIRIRDSQCGYTATSGSMVKNWDWEHTWQGYGYPNWWLMEAGRRGFRIQEVPVKSVYGSEKSGIRIINFFSSVSWMLWKGIWRRGLDWYVLGKETSVWRRITATVLWFGGWGALLFAIQQPMLLLIPPISFLLLATLDNKESKRRRGCVTT
;
A
#
# COMPACT_ATOMS: atom_id res chain seq x y z
N MET A 1 -19.60 27.70 6.75
CA MET A 1 -19.07 28.44 5.57
C MET A 1 -17.62 28.91 5.73
N ILE A 2 -17.14 29.28 6.93
CA ILE A 2 -15.74 29.76 7.17
C ILE A 2 -14.71 28.64 7.16
N ARG A 3 -15.04 27.42 7.61
CA ARG A 3 -14.13 26.24 7.56
C ARG A 3 -13.79 25.80 6.13
N SER A 4 -14.70 25.99 5.16
CA SER A 4 -14.46 25.57 3.76
C SER A 4 -13.47 26.51 3.03
N LYS A 5 -13.51 27.81 3.32
CA LYS A 5 -12.60 28.80 2.68
C LYS A 5 -11.17 28.70 3.19
N ARG A 6 -10.95 28.32 4.47
CA ARG A 6 -9.60 28.10 5.03
C ARG A 6 -8.97 26.83 4.47
N ALA A 7 -9.76 25.76 4.31
CA ALA A 7 -9.32 24.52 3.67
C ALA A 7 -8.98 24.69 2.17
N LEU A 8 -9.71 25.56 1.45
CA LEU A 8 -9.42 25.88 0.04
C LEU A 8 -8.16 26.74 -0.12
N LYS A 9 -7.89 27.67 0.82
CA LYS A 9 -6.67 28.51 0.80
C LYS A 9 -5.41 27.72 1.18
N ASP A 10 -5.53 26.73 2.08
CA ASP A 10 -4.46 25.77 2.35
C ASP A 10 -4.19 24.87 1.13
N ARG A 11 -5.23 24.42 0.43
CA ARG A 11 -5.09 23.56 -0.78
C ARG A 11 -4.22 24.19 -1.86
N SER A 12 -4.39 25.48 -2.14
CA SER A 12 -3.60 26.18 -3.19
C SER A 12 -2.15 26.41 -2.78
N HIS A 13 -1.87 26.62 -1.50
CA HIS A 13 -0.52 26.90 -1.00
C HIS A 13 0.41 25.68 -1.04
N TRP A 14 -0.08 24.52 -0.63
CA TRP A 14 0.74 23.28 -0.62
C TRP A 14 1.07 22.77 -2.03
N ARG A 15 0.15 22.91 -2.98
CA ARG A 15 0.33 22.51 -4.38
C ARG A 15 1.34 23.38 -5.15
N MET A 16 1.61 24.61 -4.71
CA MET A 16 2.66 25.45 -5.29
C MET A 16 4.08 25.05 -4.85
N VAL A 17 4.22 24.36 -3.73
CA VAL A 17 5.52 24.03 -3.12
C VAL A 17 5.95 22.59 -3.39
N MET A 18 5.02 21.63 -3.47
CA MET A 18 5.32 20.20 -3.66
C MET A 18 4.72 19.66 -4.96
N ARG A 19 5.50 18.87 -5.68
CA ARG A 19 5.14 18.31 -6.99
C ARG A 19 4.37 17.00 -6.80
N VAL A 20 3.16 16.94 -7.36
CA VAL A 20 2.33 15.71 -7.39
C VAL A 20 2.53 15.03 -8.74
N VAL A 21 3.00 13.78 -8.70
CA VAL A 21 3.23 12.97 -9.90
C VAL A 21 2.33 11.75 -9.85
N VAL A 22 1.47 11.59 -10.86
CA VAL A 22 0.64 10.39 -10.99
C VAL A 22 1.39 9.33 -11.78
N VAL A 23 1.49 8.13 -11.24
CA VAL A 23 1.99 6.93 -11.90
C VAL A 23 0.80 6.05 -12.25
N MET A 24 0.62 5.78 -13.53
CA MET A 24 -0.53 5.07 -14.08
C MET A 24 -0.07 3.79 -14.77
N PRO A 25 -0.06 2.63 -14.08
CA PRO A 25 0.16 1.36 -14.75
C PRO A 25 -1.01 1.05 -15.68
N ALA A 26 -0.70 0.60 -16.90
CA ALA A 26 -1.69 0.24 -17.89
C ALA A 26 -1.26 -1.00 -18.68
N ARG A 27 -2.22 -1.86 -19.02
CA ARG A 27 -2.02 -2.98 -19.93
C ARG A 27 -3.32 -3.36 -20.62
N ASN A 28 -3.37 -3.19 -21.93
CA ASN A 28 -4.55 -3.43 -22.77
C ASN A 28 -5.77 -2.59 -22.31
N GLU A 29 -5.53 -1.27 -22.15
CA GLU A 29 -6.51 -0.28 -21.66
C GLU A 29 -6.85 0.76 -22.73
N GLU A 30 -6.72 0.45 -24.04
CA GLU A 30 -6.94 1.41 -25.12
C GLU A 30 -8.30 2.13 -25.06
N GLN A 31 -9.33 1.46 -24.52
CA GLN A 31 -10.69 2.00 -24.41
C GLN A 31 -10.87 2.94 -23.21
N LEU A 32 -10.08 2.78 -22.16
CA LEU A 32 -10.27 3.48 -20.88
C LEU A 32 -9.20 4.52 -20.57
N ILE A 33 -7.98 4.32 -21.06
CA ILE A 33 -6.81 5.10 -20.68
C ILE A 33 -6.96 6.59 -20.99
N SER A 34 -7.56 6.96 -22.14
CA SER A 34 -7.77 8.36 -22.50
C SER A 34 -8.69 9.07 -21.54
N ASN A 35 -9.82 8.42 -21.19
CA ASN A 35 -10.75 8.97 -20.19
C ASN A 35 -10.09 9.05 -18.80
N SER A 36 -9.36 8.03 -18.39
CA SER A 36 -8.63 8.02 -17.09
C SER A 36 -7.64 9.17 -17.00
N ILE A 37 -6.88 9.46 -18.06
CA ILE A 37 -5.94 10.59 -18.13
C ILE A 37 -6.70 11.92 -18.09
N SER A 38 -7.79 12.07 -18.83
CA SER A 38 -8.54 13.32 -18.93
C SER A 38 -9.18 13.76 -17.62
N THR A 39 -9.55 12.80 -16.77
CA THR A 39 -10.15 13.06 -15.44
C THR A 39 -9.14 13.50 -14.38
N ILE A 40 -7.83 13.32 -14.61
CA ILE A 40 -6.78 13.76 -13.68
C ILE A 40 -6.77 15.30 -13.61
N PRO A 41 -6.85 15.89 -12.39
CA PRO A 41 -6.85 17.35 -12.20
C PRO A 41 -5.68 18.05 -12.91
N GLN A 42 -5.94 19.26 -13.43
CA GLN A 42 -4.95 20.03 -14.20
C GLN A 42 -3.75 20.51 -13.36
N ASP A 43 -3.91 20.55 -12.05
CA ASP A 43 -2.87 20.95 -11.09
C ASP A 43 -1.94 19.80 -10.67
N VAL A 44 -2.15 18.58 -11.18
CA VAL A 44 -1.16 17.51 -11.11
C VAL A 44 0.06 17.89 -11.95
N THR A 45 1.25 17.85 -11.34
CA THR A 45 2.48 18.32 -11.95
C THR A 45 2.89 17.51 -13.19
N TRP A 46 2.74 16.17 -13.12
CA TRP A 46 3.16 15.26 -14.18
C TRP A 46 2.42 13.93 -14.10
N ILE A 47 2.23 13.29 -15.24
CA ILE A 47 1.62 11.97 -15.34
C ILE A 47 2.62 11.04 -16.04
N ILE A 48 2.93 9.91 -15.41
CA ILE A 48 3.77 8.85 -15.98
C ILE A 48 2.88 7.64 -16.21
N VAL A 49 2.52 7.37 -17.45
CA VAL A 49 1.87 6.13 -17.83
C VAL A 49 2.95 5.08 -18.02
N VAL A 50 2.77 3.90 -17.43
CA VAL A 50 3.66 2.76 -17.64
C VAL A 50 2.89 1.67 -18.36
N ASP A 51 3.11 1.58 -19.66
CA ASP A 51 2.56 0.54 -20.51
C ASP A 51 3.32 -0.77 -20.32
N ASP A 52 2.72 -1.72 -19.66
CA ASP A 52 3.35 -2.99 -19.25
C ASP A 52 3.17 -4.08 -20.30
N GLY A 53 3.58 -3.80 -21.52
CA GLY A 53 3.55 -4.74 -22.65
C GLY A 53 2.15 -4.96 -23.20
N SER A 54 1.42 -3.88 -23.51
CA SER A 54 0.14 -3.94 -24.20
C SER A 54 0.30 -4.49 -25.62
N THR A 55 -0.71 -5.19 -26.09
CA THR A 55 -0.82 -5.72 -27.45
C THR A 55 -1.83 -4.94 -28.31
N ASP A 56 -2.53 -4.00 -27.70
CA ASP A 56 -3.47 -3.06 -28.33
C ASP A 56 -2.83 -1.66 -28.48
N ARG A 57 -3.63 -0.64 -28.78
CA ARG A 57 -3.16 0.74 -28.97
C ARG A 57 -3.09 1.56 -27.68
N THR A 58 -2.98 0.93 -26.51
CA THR A 58 -2.91 1.61 -25.21
C THR A 58 -1.83 2.69 -25.21
N LYS A 59 -0.63 2.39 -25.72
CA LYS A 59 0.50 3.32 -25.77
C LYS A 59 0.19 4.57 -26.58
N GLU A 60 -0.24 4.42 -27.84
CA GLU A 60 -0.53 5.53 -28.76
C GLU A 60 -1.66 6.42 -28.22
N VAL A 61 -2.71 5.79 -27.66
CA VAL A 61 -3.84 6.49 -27.04
C VAL A 61 -3.38 7.27 -25.81
N ALA A 62 -2.53 6.69 -24.97
CA ALA A 62 -1.98 7.36 -23.80
C ALA A 62 -1.07 8.55 -24.17
N GLU A 63 -0.16 8.39 -25.16
CA GLU A 63 0.70 9.47 -25.66
C GLU A 63 -0.12 10.65 -26.16
N THR A 64 -1.18 10.37 -26.95
CA THR A 64 -2.09 11.40 -27.47
C THR A 64 -2.85 12.11 -26.35
N ALA A 65 -3.37 11.37 -25.37
CA ALA A 65 -4.14 11.93 -24.25
C ALA A 65 -3.28 12.75 -23.29
N LEU A 66 -2.03 12.34 -23.06
CA LEU A 66 -1.08 13.07 -22.21
C LEU A 66 -0.65 14.41 -22.79
N GLY A 67 -0.39 14.48 -24.09
CA GLY A 67 0.18 15.65 -24.72
C GLY A 67 1.45 16.14 -24.00
N LYS A 68 1.40 17.37 -23.45
CA LYS A 68 2.53 17.98 -22.71
C LYS A 68 2.47 17.72 -21.18
N ARG A 69 1.48 16.96 -20.69
CA ARG A 69 1.26 16.76 -19.25
C ARG A 69 2.00 15.56 -18.68
N GLY A 70 2.68 14.76 -19.50
CA GLY A 70 3.26 13.51 -19.04
C GLY A 70 4.16 12.82 -20.07
N GLU A 71 4.49 11.59 -19.76
CA GLU A 71 5.27 10.69 -20.61
C GLU A 71 4.76 9.25 -20.48
N VAL A 72 4.98 8.44 -21.52
CA VAL A 72 4.73 7.00 -21.50
C VAL A 72 6.04 6.25 -21.39
N LEU A 73 6.14 5.34 -20.45
CA LEU A 73 7.21 4.36 -20.34
C LEU A 73 6.69 3.01 -20.81
N THR A 74 7.47 2.27 -21.59
CA THR A 74 7.08 0.95 -22.10
C THR A 74 7.94 -0.13 -21.46
N THR A 75 7.33 -1.24 -21.07
CA THR A 75 8.02 -2.43 -20.54
C THR A 75 7.59 -3.68 -21.29
N THR A 76 8.20 -4.82 -20.97
CA THR A 76 7.93 -6.10 -21.63
C THR A 76 7.10 -7.06 -20.75
N GLY A 77 6.32 -6.52 -19.79
CA GLY A 77 5.50 -7.31 -18.88
C GLY A 77 6.18 -7.56 -17.53
N LEU A 78 6.51 -6.48 -16.82
CA LEU A 78 7.04 -6.54 -15.44
C LEU A 78 5.98 -6.90 -14.40
N GLY A 79 4.71 -6.86 -14.78
CA GLY A 79 3.57 -6.92 -13.87
C GLY A 79 3.27 -5.57 -13.20
N VAL A 80 2.07 -5.43 -12.65
CA VAL A 80 1.56 -4.15 -12.12
C VAL A 80 2.47 -3.54 -11.04
N GLY A 81 3.04 -4.35 -10.16
CA GLY A 81 4.00 -3.89 -9.15
C GLY A 81 5.29 -3.37 -9.76
N GLY A 82 5.84 -4.07 -10.78
CA GLY A 82 7.03 -3.64 -11.52
C GLY A 82 6.79 -2.34 -12.29
N ALA A 83 5.64 -2.19 -12.93
CA ALA A 83 5.26 -0.97 -13.62
C ALA A 83 5.17 0.24 -12.66
N ILE A 84 4.52 0.06 -11.50
CA ILE A 84 4.45 1.10 -10.46
C ILE A 84 5.84 1.45 -9.94
N MET A 85 6.69 0.47 -9.73
CA MET A 85 8.07 0.65 -9.32
C MET A 85 8.84 1.54 -10.31
N LEU A 86 8.81 1.18 -11.59
CA LEU A 86 9.49 1.92 -12.65
C LEU A 86 9.00 3.38 -12.72
N GLY A 87 7.69 3.59 -12.74
CA GLY A 87 7.10 4.93 -12.74
C GLY A 87 7.46 5.74 -11.51
N SER A 88 7.48 5.12 -10.32
CA SER A 88 7.84 5.79 -9.07
C SER A 88 9.31 6.20 -9.03
N GLN A 89 10.23 5.35 -9.48
CA GLN A 89 11.65 5.67 -9.62
C GLN A 89 11.86 6.83 -10.61
N LYS A 90 11.19 6.78 -11.77
CA LYS A 90 11.23 7.83 -12.77
C LYS A 90 10.73 9.17 -12.21
N ALA A 91 9.65 9.17 -11.44
CA ALA A 91 9.11 10.36 -10.79
C ALA A 91 10.15 11.00 -9.85
N VAL A 92 10.79 10.21 -8.99
CA VAL A 92 11.81 10.71 -8.05
C VAL A 92 13.09 11.14 -8.76
N THR A 93 13.51 10.44 -9.81
CA THR A 93 14.67 10.85 -10.64
C THR A 93 14.44 12.21 -11.28
N ARG A 94 13.20 12.47 -11.78
CA ARG A 94 12.88 13.73 -12.47
C ARG A 94 12.62 14.89 -11.52
N PHE A 95 11.90 14.63 -10.39
CA PHE A 95 11.38 15.69 -9.52
C PHE A 95 12.01 15.73 -8.12
N GLY A 96 12.92 14.81 -7.82
CA GLY A 96 13.57 14.71 -6.52
C GLY A 96 12.68 14.16 -5.41
N THR A 97 13.21 14.12 -4.21
CA THR A 97 12.52 13.56 -3.02
C THR A 97 11.39 14.43 -2.49
N GLY A 98 11.30 15.69 -2.92
CA GLY A 98 10.20 16.60 -2.56
C GLY A 98 8.91 16.38 -3.35
N CYS A 99 8.81 15.33 -4.17
CA CYS A 99 7.56 14.99 -4.84
C CYS A 99 6.70 14.01 -4.04
N VAL A 100 5.40 13.98 -4.37
CA VAL A 100 4.46 12.96 -3.94
C VAL A 100 4.12 12.11 -5.15
N VAL A 101 4.32 10.79 -5.04
CA VAL A 101 3.99 9.82 -6.08
C VAL A 101 2.63 9.23 -5.76
N VAL A 102 1.68 9.39 -6.68
CA VAL A 102 0.32 8.85 -6.57
C VAL A 102 0.15 7.73 -7.57
N VAL A 103 -0.36 6.59 -7.14
CA VAL A 103 -0.71 5.48 -8.03
C VAL A 103 -2.19 5.57 -8.39
N MET A 104 -2.48 5.71 -9.69
CA MET A 104 -3.83 5.63 -10.26
C MET A 104 -3.80 4.70 -11.47
N ALA A 105 -4.56 3.60 -11.42
CA ALA A 105 -4.61 2.65 -12.54
C ALA A 105 -5.33 3.25 -13.78
N GLY A 106 -4.93 2.81 -14.98
CA GLY A 106 -5.51 3.25 -16.24
C GLY A 106 -6.94 2.75 -16.50
N ASP A 107 -7.45 1.86 -15.66
CA ASP A 107 -8.76 1.22 -15.74
C ASP A 107 -9.95 2.09 -15.26
N GLY A 108 -9.70 3.31 -14.79
CA GLY A 108 -10.73 4.23 -14.32
C GLY A 108 -11.40 3.85 -12.98
N GLN A 109 -10.90 2.85 -12.26
CA GLN A 109 -11.47 2.43 -10.96
C GLN A 109 -11.11 3.35 -9.78
N MET A 110 -10.32 4.38 -10.00
CA MET A 110 -9.88 5.33 -8.96
C MET A 110 -10.46 6.70 -9.24
N ASP A 111 -11.34 7.19 -8.34
CA ASP A 111 -11.99 8.47 -8.50
C ASP A 111 -11.00 9.62 -8.25
N PRO A 112 -10.74 10.49 -9.24
CA PRO A 112 -9.83 11.62 -9.08
C PRO A 112 -10.27 12.64 -8.01
N SER A 113 -11.55 12.66 -7.63
CA SER A 113 -12.07 13.52 -6.56
C SER A 113 -11.48 13.16 -5.19
N ASP A 114 -10.99 11.94 -5.01
CA ASP A 114 -10.35 11.47 -3.78
C ASP A 114 -8.84 11.81 -3.73
N LEU A 115 -8.28 12.40 -4.80
CA LEU A 115 -6.85 12.70 -4.86
C LEU A 115 -6.39 13.59 -3.71
N ASP A 116 -7.15 14.64 -3.39
CA ASP A 116 -6.80 15.60 -2.32
C ASP A 116 -6.70 14.95 -0.95
N ILE A 117 -7.66 14.10 -0.59
CA ILE A 117 -7.64 13.41 0.71
C ILE A 117 -6.49 12.42 0.79
N LEU A 118 -6.10 11.84 -0.36
CA LEU A 118 -5.01 10.88 -0.45
C LEU A 118 -3.63 11.54 -0.28
N ILE A 119 -3.40 12.70 -0.93
CA ILE A 119 -2.08 13.36 -0.90
C ILE A 119 -1.85 14.20 0.34
N HIS A 120 -2.91 14.74 0.96
CA HIS A 120 -2.79 15.69 2.08
C HIS A 120 -1.94 15.18 3.25
N PRO A 121 -2.06 13.94 3.75
CA PRO A 121 -1.23 13.46 4.85
C PRO A 121 0.26 13.32 4.49
N VAL A 122 0.59 13.10 3.21
CA VAL A 122 1.98 13.09 2.73
C VAL A 122 2.51 14.52 2.64
N LEU A 123 1.75 15.44 2.06
CA LEU A 123 2.12 16.84 1.92
C LEU A 123 2.35 17.53 3.27
N SER A 124 1.53 17.19 4.27
CA SER A 124 1.66 17.71 5.64
C SER A 124 2.73 17.01 6.47
N GLY A 125 3.46 16.04 5.91
CA GLY A 125 4.50 15.28 6.60
C GLY A 125 3.97 14.37 7.73
N VAL A 126 2.66 14.10 7.79
CA VAL A 126 2.04 13.22 8.79
C VAL A 126 2.27 11.74 8.45
N ALA A 127 2.29 11.40 7.15
CA ALA A 127 2.50 10.06 6.66
C ALA A 127 3.58 10.01 5.57
N ASP A 128 4.27 8.89 5.48
CA ASP A 128 5.21 8.59 4.40
C ASP A 128 4.51 7.87 3.24
N HIS A 129 3.46 7.11 3.58
CA HIS A 129 2.60 6.40 2.64
C HIS A 129 1.14 6.48 3.06
N VAL A 130 0.28 6.87 2.13
CA VAL A 130 -1.17 6.94 2.32
C VAL A 130 -1.84 5.93 1.40
N LYS A 131 -2.79 5.21 1.94
CA LYS A 131 -3.54 4.19 1.23
C LYS A 131 -5.03 4.47 1.26
N GLY A 132 -5.67 4.37 0.11
CA GLY A 132 -7.12 4.40 0.02
C GLY A 132 -7.74 3.22 0.77
N ASN A 133 -8.84 3.48 1.47
CA ASN A 133 -9.63 2.48 2.17
C ASN A 133 -11.11 2.65 1.85
N ARG A 134 -11.65 1.70 1.08
CA ARG A 134 -13.04 1.70 0.61
C ARG A 134 -14.05 1.46 1.73
N TRP A 135 -13.63 0.86 2.84
CA TRP A 135 -14.47 0.61 4.01
C TRP A 135 -14.69 1.86 4.88
N LEU A 136 -13.83 2.88 4.72
CA LEU A 136 -13.95 4.15 5.43
C LEU A 136 -14.83 5.15 4.69
N HIS A 137 -15.11 4.93 3.40
CA HIS A 137 -15.99 5.80 2.63
C HIS A 137 -17.44 5.65 3.12
N PRO A 138 -18.27 6.73 3.15
CA PRO A 138 -19.67 6.66 3.60
C PRO A 138 -20.50 5.60 2.87
N ASP A 139 -20.27 5.41 1.56
CA ASP A 139 -20.97 4.39 0.77
C ASP A 139 -20.40 2.97 0.99
N GLY A 140 -19.30 2.85 1.73
CA GLY A 140 -18.60 1.59 1.93
C GLY A 140 -18.08 0.97 0.61
N PRO A 141 -17.77 -0.32 0.59
CA PRO A 141 -17.29 -1.03 -0.62
C PRO A 141 -18.46 -1.39 -1.53
N LYS A 142 -19.25 -0.39 -1.96
CA LYS A 142 -20.41 -0.56 -2.84
C LYS A 142 -20.01 -1.25 -4.14
N GLY A 143 -20.82 -2.23 -4.58
CA GLY A 143 -20.53 -3.00 -5.80
C GLY A 143 -19.47 -4.09 -5.66
N MET A 144 -18.77 -4.21 -4.52
CA MET A 144 -17.75 -5.25 -4.31
C MET A 144 -18.41 -6.62 -4.09
N PRO A 145 -18.08 -7.65 -4.90
CA PRO A 145 -18.58 -9.02 -4.72
C PRO A 145 -18.20 -9.58 -3.34
N LEU A 146 -19.06 -10.41 -2.75
CA LEU A 146 -18.86 -10.98 -1.42
C LEU A 146 -17.54 -11.74 -1.27
N ILE A 147 -17.17 -12.54 -2.29
CA ILE A 147 -15.89 -13.26 -2.30
C ILE A 147 -14.69 -12.32 -2.22
N ARG A 148 -14.74 -11.16 -2.88
CA ARG A 148 -13.69 -10.12 -2.78
C ARG A 148 -13.69 -9.46 -1.41
N ARG A 149 -14.86 -9.24 -0.78
CA ARG A 149 -14.95 -8.70 0.59
C ARG A 149 -14.26 -9.63 1.59
N LEU A 150 -14.57 -10.91 1.55
CA LEU A 150 -13.96 -11.92 2.42
C LEU A 150 -12.45 -12.05 2.17
N GLY A 151 -12.04 -12.08 0.90
CA GLY A 151 -10.63 -12.11 0.51
C GLY A 151 -9.88 -10.86 1.00
N THR A 152 -10.44 -9.67 0.82
CA THR A 152 -9.85 -8.42 1.31
C THR A 152 -9.73 -8.42 2.83
N TRP A 153 -10.77 -8.87 3.54
CA TRP A 153 -10.74 -8.97 5.00
C TRP A 153 -9.60 -9.89 5.48
N TRP A 154 -9.48 -11.09 4.90
CA TRP A 154 -8.44 -12.06 5.25
C TRP A 154 -7.03 -11.51 4.97
N LEU A 155 -6.79 -11.03 3.74
CA LEU A 155 -5.49 -10.49 3.36
C LEU A 155 -5.12 -9.25 4.18
N SER A 156 -6.10 -8.41 4.54
CA SER A 156 -5.86 -7.25 5.40
C SER A 156 -5.47 -7.65 6.83
N ARG A 157 -6.02 -8.74 7.36
CA ARG A 157 -5.60 -9.30 8.66
C ARG A 157 -4.18 -9.83 8.61
N LEU A 158 -3.84 -10.62 7.58
CA LEU A 158 -2.47 -11.11 7.40
C LEU A 158 -1.47 -9.97 7.17
N THR A 159 -1.84 -8.97 6.36
CA THR A 159 -1.00 -7.78 6.13
C THR A 159 -0.79 -7.00 7.43
N SER A 160 -1.83 -6.87 8.24
CA SER A 160 -1.70 -6.22 9.56
C SER A 160 -0.72 -6.95 10.47
N LEU A 161 -0.79 -8.28 10.50
CA LEU A 161 0.16 -9.11 11.26
C LEU A 161 1.58 -9.01 10.69
N ALA A 162 1.74 -9.03 9.36
CA ALA A 162 3.04 -8.97 8.72
C ALA A 162 3.70 -7.59 8.83
N SER A 163 2.91 -6.50 8.77
CA SER A 163 3.40 -5.13 8.85
C SER A 163 3.56 -4.61 10.29
N GLY A 164 2.84 -5.20 11.26
CA GLY A 164 2.70 -4.65 12.61
C GLY A 164 1.83 -3.38 12.69
N ILE A 165 1.09 -3.07 11.62
CA ILE A 165 0.21 -1.90 11.52
C ILE A 165 -1.21 -2.39 11.22
N ARG A 166 -2.21 -1.78 11.86
CA ARG A 166 -3.61 -2.12 11.56
C ARG A 166 -3.99 -1.60 10.18
N ILE A 167 -4.18 -2.51 9.24
CA ILE A 167 -4.63 -2.26 7.86
C ILE A 167 -6.03 -2.86 7.69
N ARG A 168 -6.96 -2.07 7.14
CA ARG A 168 -8.35 -2.49 6.91
C ARG A 168 -8.65 -2.85 5.46
N ASP A 169 -7.96 -2.18 4.51
CA ASP A 169 -8.11 -2.42 3.07
C ASP A 169 -6.75 -2.59 2.39
N SER A 170 -6.14 -3.77 2.52
CA SER A 170 -4.84 -4.05 1.90
C SER A 170 -4.89 -4.14 0.37
N GLN A 171 -6.07 -4.26 -0.23
CA GLN A 171 -6.25 -4.52 -1.67
C GLN A 171 -6.54 -3.27 -2.50
N CYS A 172 -6.77 -2.12 -1.89
CA CYS A 172 -6.95 -0.88 -2.64
C CYS A 172 -5.61 -0.45 -3.25
N GLY A 173 -5.55 -0.25 -4.57
CA GLY A 173 -4.34 0.20 -5.30
C GLY A 173 -4.13 1.70 -5.27
N TYR A 174 -5.14 2.51 -4.89
CA TYR A 174 -5.05 3.96 -4.85
C TYR A 174 -4.19 4.39 -3.65
N THR A 175 -3.00 4.91 -3.93
CA THR A 175 -2.00 5.23 -2.89
C THR A 175 -1.26 6.52 -3.22
N ALA A 176 -0.76 7.20 -2.17
CA ALA A 176 0.19 8.29 -2.29
C ALA A 176 1.42 8.01 -1.43
N THR A 177 2.60 8.22 -1.97
CA THR A 177 3.88 7.92 -1.31
C THR A 177 4.82 9.11 -1.42
N SER A 178 5.52 9.44 -0.33
CA SER A 178 6.53 10.49 -0.35
C SER A 178 7.73 10.11 -1.23
N GLY A 179 8.27 11.06 -1.98
CA GLY A 179 9.44 10.82 -2.80
C GLY A 179 10.67 10.39 -1.98
N SER A 180 10.75 10.79 -0.71
CA SER A 180 11.80 10.34 0.20
C SER A 180 11.69 8.84 0.51
N MET A 181 10.48 8.33 0.75
CA MET A 181 10.26 6.90 0.92
C MET A 181 10.59 6.12 -0.35
N VAL A 182 10.17 6.62 -1.53
CA VAL A 182 10.47 6.02 -2.84
C VAL A 182 11.98 5.94 -3.07
N LYS A 183 12.74 7.00 -2.77
CA LYS A 183 14.20 7.02 -2.94
C LYS A 183 14.91 5.98 -2.07
N ASN A 184 14.44 5.81 -0.83
CA ASN A 184 15.06 4.92 0.15
C ASN A 184 14.49 3.49 0.12
N TRP A 185 13.73 3.14 -0.93
CA TRP A 185 13.11 1.84 -1.06
C TRP A 185 14.07 0.81 -1.66
N ASP A 186 13.98 -0.42 -1.19
CA ASP A 186 14.70 -1.56 -1.74
C ASP A 186 13.90 -2.15 -2.90
N TRP A 187 14.27 -1.76 -4.10
CA TRP A 187 13.55 -2.12 -5.32
C TRP A 187 13.91 -3.51 -5.84
N GLU A 188 15.09 -4.04 -5.51
CA GLU A 188 15.56 -5.33 -6.01
C GLU A 188 14.68 -6.50 -5.54
N HIS A 189 14.15 -6.40 -4.32
CA HIS A 189 13.35 -7.44 -3.71
C HIS A 189 11.84 -7.15 -3.77
N THR A 190 11.39 -6.21 -4.62
CA THR A 190 9.99 -5.80 -4.68
C THR A 190 9.13 -6.85 -5.40
N TRP A 191 7.92 -7.09 -4.85
CA TRP A 191 6.93 -7.96 -5.47
C TRP A 191 6.36 -7.32 -6.74
N GLN A 192 6.51 -7.97 -7.89
CA GLN A 192 6.15 -7.40 -9.19
C GLN A 192 4.67 -7.63 -9.59
N GLY A 193 4.03 -8.67 -9.07
CA GLY A 193 2.65 -9.04 -9.42
C GLY A 193 1.58 -8.32 -8.59
N TYR A 194 0.33 -8.78 -8.72
CA TYR A 194 -0.87 -8.20 -8.07
C TYR A 194 -0.82 -8.17 -6.52
N GLY A 195 0.05 -8.95 -5.88
CA GLY A 195 0.28 -8.91 -4.43
C GLY A 195 1.11 -7.71 -3.95
N TYR A 196 1.55 -6.81 -4.85
CA TYR A 196 2.41 -5.68 -4.50
C TYR A 196 1.87 -4.78 -3.37
N PRO A 197 0.55 -4.47 -3.25
CA PRO A 197 0.09 -3.61 -2.17
C PRO A 197 0.31 -4.23 -0.80
N ASN A 198 0.11 -5.54 -0.68
CA ASN A 198 0.35 -6.27 0.56
C ASN A 198 1.83 -6.30 0.91
N TRP A 199 2.69 -6.59 -0.08
CA TRP A 199 4.14 -6.61 0.09
C TRP A 199 4.68 -5.23 0.48
N TRP A 200 4.19 -4.18 -0.20
CA TRP A 200 4.57 -2.79 0.08
C TRP A 200 4.23 -2.39 1.53
N LEU A 201 3.01 -2.67 1.97
CA LEU A 201 2.57 -2.37 3.33
C LEU A 201 3.35 -3.16 4.38
N MET A 202 3.63 -4.43 4.12
CA MET A 202 4.41 -5.29 4.98
C MET A 202 5.83 -4.74 5.17
N GLU A 203 6.53 -4.43 4.09
CA GLU A 203 7.89 -3.90 4.14
C GLU A 203 7.93 -2.48 4.71
N ALA A 204 6.98 -1.62 4.38
CA ALA A 204 6.88 -0.28 4.94
C ALA A 204 6.70 -0.33 6.47
N GLY A 205 5.81 -1.21 6.95
CA GLY A 205 5.61 -1.42 8.38
C GLY A 205 6.84 -1.97 9.08
N ARG A 206 7.52 -2.96 8.49
CA ARG A 206 8.75 -3.54 9.01
C ARG A 206 9.86 -2.51 9.16
N ARG A 207 9.98 -1.59 8.21
CA ARG A 207 10.97 -0.50 8.18
C ARG A 207 10.59 0.72 9.03
N GLY A 208 9.39 0.73 9.62
CA GLY A 208 8.94 1.80 10.50
C GLY A 208 8.33 3.02 9.81
N PHE A 209 8.06 2.97 8.50
CA PHE A 209 7.38 4.07 7.80
C PHE A 209 5.98 4.32 8.34
N ARG A 210 5.58 5.59 8.32
CA ARG A 210 4.25 6.03 8.79
C ARG A 210 3.22 5.81 7.68
N ILE A 211 2.28 4.90 7.94
CA ILE A 211 1.21 4.56 7.01
C ILE A 211 -0.11 5.09 7.55
N GLN A 212 -0.90 5.74 6.70
CA GLN A 212 -2.26 6.17 7.00
C GLN A 212 -3.25 5.63 5.96
N GLU A 213 -4.43 5.24 6.42
CA GLU A 213 -5.57 4.93 5.54
C GLU A 213 -6.53 6.11 5.49
N VAL A 214 -7.03 6.44 4.30
CA VAL A 214 -8.02 7.50 4.07
C VAL A 214 -9.22 6.95 3.30
N PRO A 215 -10.45 7.50 3.52
CA PRO A 215 -11.62 7.06 2.77
C PRO A 215 -11.47 7.35 1.29
N VAL A 216 -11.74 6.35 0.45
CA VAL A 216 -11.83 6.51 -1.01
C VAL A 216 -13.05 5.79 -1.55
N LYS A 217 -13.63 6.33 -2.60
CA LYS A 217 -14.79 5.76 -3.26
C LYS A 217 -14.44 4.45 -3.96
N SER A 218 -15.36 3.52 -3.90
CA SER A 218 -15.27 2.24 -4.59
C SER A 218 -15.91 2.37 -5.96
N VAL A 219 -15.12 2.32 -7.03
CA VAL A 219 -15.61 2.34 -8.41
C VAL A 219 -15.45 0.93 -8.98
N TYR A 220 -16.57 0.30 -9.32
CA TYR A 220 -16.60 -1.00 -9.99
C TYR A 220 -17.34 -0.84 -11.32
N GLY A 221 -16.65 -1.10 -12.41
CA GLY A 221 -17.20 -1.13 -13.76
C GLY A 221 -17.50 -2.57 -14.24
N SER A 222 -17.64 -2.72 -15.55
CA SER A 222 -17.86 -3.99 -16.23
C SER A 222 -16.58 -4.80 -16.48
N GLU A 223 -15.44 -4.38 -15.94
CA GLU A 223 -14.14 -4.97 -16.24
C GLU A 223 -14.01 -6.39 -15.69
N LYS A 224 -13.47 -7.28 -16.52
CA LYS A 224 -13.19 -8.66 -16.16
C LYS A 224 -11.80 -8.74 -15.50
N SER A 225 -11.76 -9.12 -14.22
CA SER A 225 -10.51 -9.37 -13.52
C SER A 225 -9.77 -10.57 -14.13
N GLY A 226 -8.57 -10.36 -14.67
CA GLY A 226 -7.68 -11.42 -15.13
C GLY A 226 -7.01 -12.24 -14.02
N ILE A 227 -7.34 -11.99 -12.75
CA ILE A 227 -6.68 -12.62 -11.60
C ILE A 227 -7.25 -14.04 -11.40
N ARG A 228 -6.39 -15.05 -11.43
CA ARG A 228 -6.72 -16.40 -10.96
C ARG A 228 -6.78 -16.39 -9.42
N ILE A 229 -8.00 -16.27 -8.87
CA ILE A 229 -8.25 -15.97 -7.46
C ILE A 229 -7.51 -16.93 -6.51
N ILE A 230 -7.55 -18.25 -6.75
CA ILE A 230 -6.94 -19.25 -5.88
C ILE A 230 -5.40 -19.09 -5.84
N ASN A 231 -4.77 -18.98 -7.01
CA ASN A 231 -3.31 -18.85 -7.10
C ASN A 231 -2.82 -17.52 -6.49
N PHE A 232 -3.55 -16.45 -6.73
CA PHE A 232 -3.29 -15.15 -6.11
C PHE A 232 -3.37 -15.25 -4.58
N PHE A 233 -4.47 -15.81 -4.08
CA PHE A 233 -4.73 -15.87 -2.64
C PHE A 233 -3.70 -16.71 -1.91
N SER A 234 -3.33 -17.89 -2.43
CA SER A 234 -2.34 -18.78 -1.83
C SER A 234 -0.94 -18.15 -1.85
N SER A 235 -0.51 -17.56 -2.98
CA SER A 235 0.82 -16.96 -3.11
C SER A 235 0.99 -15.72 -2.22
N VAL A 236 -0.02 -14.85 -2.16
CA VAL A 236 0.01 -13.65 -1.31
C VAL A 236 -0.05 -14.03 0.18
N SER A 237 -0.90 -14.99 0.56
CA SER A 237 -0.96 -15.48 1.94
C SER A 237 0.36 -16.09 2.38
N TRP A 238 1.02 -16.86 1.51
CA TRP A 238 2.34 -17.42 1.78
C TRP A 238 3.44 -16.35 1.91
N MET A 239 3.41 -15.35 1.04
CA MET A 239 4.31 -14.20 1.12
C MET A 239 4.16 -13.47 2.46
N LEU A 240 2.93 -13.19 2.87
CA LEU A 240 2.63 -12.52 4.14
C LEU A 240 3.02 -13.38 5.35
N TRP A 241 2.79 -14.69 5.29
CA TRP A 241 3.23 -15.63 6.32
C TRP A 241 4.75 -15.56 6.52
N LYS A 242 5.53 -15.64 5.44
CA LYS A 242 6.99 -15.45 5.51
C LYS A 242 7.36 -14.08 6.06
N GLY A 243 6.60 -13.04 5.72
CA GLY A 243 6.80 -11.68 6.21
C GLY A 243 6.60 -11.53 7.72
N ILE A 244 5.62 -12.25 8.30
CA ILE A 244 5.40 -12.28 9.76
C ILE A 244 6.66 -12.81 10.45
N TRP A 245 7.20 -13.94 9.99
CA TRP A 245 8.42 -14.54 10.54
C TRP A 245 9.64 -13.63 10.36
N ARG A 246 9.84 -13.10 9.15
CA ARG A 246 10.94 -12.18 8.87
C ARG A 246 10.93 -10.96 9.79
N ARG A 247 9.77 -10.31 9.95
CA ARG A 247 9.62 -9.17 10.86
C ARG A 247 9.87 -9.58 12.32
N GLY A 248 9.36 -10.73 12.73
CA GLY A 248 9.60 -11.27 14.07
C GLY A 248 11.10 -11.48 14.34
N LEU A 249 11.81 -12.09 13.42
CA LEU A 249 13.26 -12.28 13.50
C LEU A 249 14.01 -10.93 13.52
N ASP A 250 13.69 -10.02 12.58
CA ASP A 250 14.34 -8.71 12.49
C ASP A 250 14.16 -7.87 13.78
N TRP A 251 12.95 -7.88 14.36
CA TRP A 251 12.65 -7.02 15.50
C TRP A 251 13.07 -7.64 16.84
N TYR A 252 12.86 -8.94 17.03
CA TYR A 252 12.96 -9.58 18.34
C TYR A 252 14.16 -10.51 18.50
N VAL A 253 14.80 -10.93 17.42
CA VAL A 253 15.97 -11.81 17.48
C VAL A 253 17.25 -11.05 17.08
N LEU A 254 17.26 -10.48 15.87
CA LEU A 254 18.45 -9.86 15.27
C LEU A 254 18.56 -8.35 15.58
N GLY A 255 17.43 -7.66 15.74
CA GLY A 255 17.38 -6.20 15.84
C GLY A 255 17.93 -5.68 17.18
N LYS A 256 18.89 -4.75 17.08
CA LYS A 256 19.50 -4.09 18.25
C LYS A 256 18.64 -2.95 18.82
N GLU A 257 17.68 -2.44 18.06
CA GLU A 257 16.82 -1.30 18.44
C GLU A 257 15.74 -1.66 19.47
N THR A 258 15.33 -2.93 19.53
CA THR A 258 14.37 -3.41 20.54
C THR A 258 15.11 -3.75 21.82
N SER A 259 14.60 -3.26 22.97
CA SER A 259 15.21 -3.53 24.26
C SER A 259 15.30 -5.03 24.55
N VAL A 260 16.37 -5.45 25.24
CA VAL A 260 16.65 -6.86 25.56
C VAL A 260 15.45 -7.53 26.25
N TRP A 261 14.82 -6.87 27.19
CA TRP A 261 13.64 -7.40 27.90
C TRP A 261 12.46 -7.65 26.97
N ARG A 262 12.17 -6.75 26.03
CA ARG A 262 11.10 -6.96 25.05
C ARG A 262 11.41 -8.12 24.10
N ARG A 263 12.67 -8.27 23.72
CA ARG A 263 13.14 -9.39 22.88
C ARG A 263 12.92 -10.72 23.59
N ILE A 264 13.40 -10.85 24.83
CA ILE A 264 13.22 -12.07 25.65
C ILE A 264 11.73 -12.36 25.81
N THR A 265 10.94 -11.37 26.23
CA THR A 265 9.50 -11.56 26.44
C THR A 265 8.78 -11.99 25.17
N ALA A 266 9.06 -11.37 24.01
CA ALA A 266 8.46 -11.74 22.74
C ALA A 266 8.83 -13.17 22.31
N THR A 267 10.10 -13.54 22.49
CA THR A 267 10.59 -14.90 22.17
C THR A 267 9.92 -15.95 23.04
N VAL A 268 9.85 -15.70 24.34
CA VAL A 268 9.19 -16.63 25.29
C VAL A 268 7.69 -16.77 24.96
N LEU A 269 6.99 -15.67 24.72
CA LEU A 269 5.58 -15.71 24.38
C LEU A 269 5.33 -16.45 23.04
N TRP A 270 6.20 -16.23 22.06
CA TRP A 270 6.07 -16.89 20.74
C TRP A 270 6.30 -18.40 20.85
N PHE A 271 7.47 -18.82 21.35
CA PHE A 271 7.79 -20.24 21.46
C PHE A 271 6.95 -20.95 22.54
N GLY A 272 6.61 -20.27 23.64
CA GLY A 272 5.73 -20.81 24.67
C GLY A 272 4.31 -21.07 24.17
N GLY A 273 3.77 -20.14 23.36
CA GLY A 273 2.47 -20.33 22.71
C GLY A 273 2.43 -21.51 21.75
N TRP A 274 3.42 -21.61 20.86
CA TRP A 274 3.52 -22.75 19.93
C TRP A 274 3.85 -24.06 20.63
N GLY A 275 4.77 -24.04 21.61
CA GLY A 275 5.09 -25.23 22.40
C GLY A 275 3.86 -25.77 23.14
N ALA A 276 3.11 -24.90 23.82
CA ALA A 276 1.87 -25.30 24.49
C ALA A 276 0.83 -25.90 23.52
N LEU A 277 0.74 -25.37 22.28
CA LEU A 277 -0.15 -25.93 21.27
C LEU A 277 0.24 -27.35 20.84
N LEU A 278 1.56 -27.60 20.68
CA LEU A 278 2.07 -28.93 20.33
C LEU A 278 1.81 -29.97 21.44
N PHE A 279 2.02 -29.57 22.70
CA PHE A 279 1.82 -30.47 23.85
C PHE A 279 0.35 -30.58 24.29
N ALA A 280 -0.54 -29.72 23.78
CA ALA A 280 -1.97 -29.75 24.10
C ALA A 280 -2.66 -31.08 23.70
N ILE A 281 -2.09 -31.81 22.72
CA ILE A 281 -2.56 -33.14 22.34
C ILE A 281 -2.51 -34.13 23.53
N GLN A 282 -1.44 -34.00 24.35
CA GLN A 282 -1.23 -34.85 25.53
C GLN A 282 -1.87 -34.28 26.79
N GLN A 283 -1.94 -32.95 26.89
CA GLN A 283 -2.47 -32.25 28.06
C GLN A 283 -3.40 -31.11 27.62
N PRO A 284 -4.71 -31.36 27.49
CA PRO A 284 -5.71 -30.41 26.97
C PRO A 284 -5.76 -29.07 27.72
N MET A 285 -5.40 -29.02 29.00
CA MET A 285 -5.35 -27.77 29.79
C MET A 285 -4.35 -26.77 29.22
N LEU A 286 -3.31 -27.21 28.46
CA LEU A 286 -2.35 -26.32 27.81
C LEU A 286 -2.97 -25.48 26.68
N LEU A 287 -4.17 -25.82 26.19
CA LEU A 287 -4.90 -25.02 25.19
C LEU A 287 -5.25 -23.59 25.66
N LEU A 288 -5.23 -23.34 26.98
CA LEU A 288 -5.45 -21.99 27.50
C LEU A 288 -4.24 -21.07 27.34
N ILE A 289 -3.03 -21.61 27.19
CA ILE A 289 -1.79 -20.84 27.10
C ILE A 289 -1.62 -20.11 25.75
N PRO A 290 -1.82 -20.74 24.57
CA PRO A 290 -1.63 -20.08 23.28
C PRO A 290 -2.42 -18.78 23.10
N PRO A 291 -3.74 -18.70 23.37
CA PRO A 291 -4.48 -17.46 23.17
C PRO A 291 -3.97 -16.33 24.09
N ILE A 292 -3.60 -16.63 25.31
CA ILE A 292 -3.04 -15.65 26.26
C ILE A 292 -1.67 -15.18 25.78
N SER A 293 -0.77 -16.10 25.42
CA SER A 293 0.58 -15.79 24.93
C SER A 293 0.53 -14.94 23.67
N PHE A 294 -0.31 -15.31 22.67
CA PHE A 294 -0.42 -14.56 21.43
C PHE A 294 -1.10 -13.20 21.62
N LEU A 295 -2.03 -13.06 22.56
CA LEU A 295 -2.65 -11.78 22.89
C LEU A 295 -1.62 -10.83 23.56
N LEU A 296 -0.83 -11.33 24.50
CA LEU A 296 0.24 -10.56 25.13
C LEU A 296 1.32 -10.17 24.11
N LEU A 297 1.71 -11.10 23.23
CA LEU A 297 2.63 -10.82 22.15
C LEU A 297 2.09 -9.74 21.21
N ALA A 298 0.82 -9.81 20.83
CA ALA A 298 0.19 -8.80 19.96
C ALA A 298 0.17 -7.42 20.61
N THR A 299 -0.05 -7.32 21.93
CA THR A 299 0.02 -6.05 22.67
C THR A 299 1.43 -5.48 22.72
N LEU A 300 2.42 -6.32 22.96
CA LEU A 300 3.84 -5.96 22.95
C LEU A 300 4.29 -5.50 21.56
N ASP A 301 3.90 -6.23 20.54
CA ASP A 301 4.19 -5.94 19.14
C ASP A 301 3.58 -4.61 18.67
N ASN A 302 2.34 -4.31 19.08
CA ASN A 302 1.70 -3.03 18.80
C ASN A 302 2.43 -1.84 19.46
N LYS A 303 2.91 -2.01 20.70
CA LYS A 303 3.72 -0.99 21.38
C LYS A 303 5.06 -0.77 20.67
N GLU A 304 5.73 -1.83 20.25
CA GLU A 304 7.01 -1.75 19.54
C GLU A 304 6.85 -1.11 18.16
N SER A 305 5.80 -1.49 17.43
CA SER A 305 5.47 -0.90 16.12
C SER A 305 5.21 0.61 16.22
N LYS A 306 4.48 1.07 17.27
CA LYS A 306 4.26 2.49 17.51
C LYS A 306 5.57 3.23 17.84
N ARG A 307 6.45 2.63 18.64
CA ARG A 307 7.76 3.20 18.98
C ARG A 307 8.62 3.40 17.74
N ARG A 308 8.73 2.38 16.88
CA ARG A 308 9.54 2.44 15.65
C ARG A 308 9.07 3.50 14.67
N ARG A 309 7.77 3.67 14.51
CA ARG A 309 7.19 4.74 13.68
C ARG A 309 7.44 6.14 14.22
N GLY A 310 7.56 6.31 15.53
CA GLY A 310 7.96 7.57 16.16
C GLY A 310 9.44 7.91 15.97
N CYS A 311 10.33 6.92 15.83
CA CYS A 311 11.76 7.13 15.60
C CYS A 311 12.14 7.52 14.17
N VAL A 312 11.30 7.29 13.18
CA VAL A 312 11.56 7.66 11.77
C VAL A 312 11.38 9.16 11.51
N THR A 313 10.89 9.91 12.49
CA THR A 313 10.62 11.36 12.40
C THR A 313 11.74 12.26 12.89
N THR A 314 12.84 11.70 13.35
CA THR A 314 14.06 12.44 13.74
C THR A 314 15.19 12.16 12.75
#